data_5148a0bbb623bd331f61b6ad9b50cb12
#
_entry.id   5148a0bbb623bd331f61b6ad9b50cb12
#
_cell.length_a   1.000
_cell.length_b   1.000
_cell.length_c   1.000
_cell.angle_alpha   90.00
_cell.angle_beta   90.00
_cell.angle_gamma   90.00
#
_symmetry.space_group_name_H-M   'P 1'
#
loop_
_entity.id
_entity.type
_entity.pdbx_description
1 polymer ?
#
loop_
_entity_poly.entity_id
_entity_poly.type
_entity_poly.pdbx_seq_one_letter_code
_entity_poly.pdbx_strand_id
1 'polypeptide(L)'
;MKRFWKDVAIDADRVVTLDGKPVRTPGRRPLALPSDALAEAVAEEWRAVGETIDPRTMPLTGLANAATDPIANDPTQFAARLAAYGESDLLCYRAEGPPPLVERQAASWDPLLAWARGRYDVTFAVTAGVMHVAQPAATVARLHEAVVAYDDFRLAGLSPVVTLTGSLVIGLALIKGEIDADAAWAAAGIDEDWSVEMWGEDWQAAELRALKRKEFGVGVEFLGLL
;
A
#
# COMPACT_ATOMS: atom_id res chain seq x y z
N MET A 1 18.22 -9.87 17.40
CA MET A 1 18.07 -10.83 18.52
C MET A 1 18.32 -12.23 17.99
N LYS A 2 19.03 -13.13 18.68
CA LYS A 2 19.21 -14.51 18.23
C LYS A 2 17.89 -15.29 18.30
N ARG A 3 17.68 -16.20 17.35
CA ARG A 3 16.59 -17.18 17.39
C ARG A 3 16.73 -18.05 18.64
N PHE A 4 15.65 -18.21 19.41
CA PHE A 4 15.63 -18.97 20.66
C PHE A 4 14.56 -20.08 20.69
N TRP A 5 13.74 -20.18 19.62
CA TRP A 5 12.66 -21.15 19.48
C TRP A 5 13.00 -22.24 18.46
N LYS A 6 12.32 -23.37 18.57
CA LYS A 6 12.40 -24.49 17.65
C LYS A 6 11.12 -24.65 16.84
N ASP A 7 9.97 -24.45 17.50
CA ASP A 7 8.64 -24.66 16.93
C ASP A 7 7.89 -23.35 16.73
N VAL A 8 7.16 -23.27 15.60
CA VAL A 8 6.27 -22.15 15.27
C VAL A 8 4.91 -22.73 14.94
N ALA A 9 3.91 -22.34 15.72
CA ALA A 9 2.53 -22.77 15.56
C ALA A 9 1.56 -21.57 15.57
N ILE A 10 0.33 -21.82 15.22
CA ILE A 10 -0.77 -20.85 15.28
C ILE A 10 -1.80 -21.43 16.25
N ASP A 11 -2.25 -20.64 17.21
CA ASP A 11 -3.29 -21.07 18.15
C ASP A 11 -4.71 -20.83 17.61
N ALA A 12 -5.72 -21.19 18.40
CA ALA A 12 -7.13 -21.08 18.03
C ALA A 12 -7.60 -19.63 17.78
N ASP A 13 -6.90 -18.66 18.35
CA ASP A 13 -7.18 -17.22 18.20
C ASP A 13 -6.35 -16.58 17.08
N ARG A 14 -5.71 -17.41 16.24
CA ARG A 14 -4.81 -16.98 15.15
C ARG A 14 -3.61 -16.16 15.63
N VAL A 15 -3.13 -16.45 16.84
CA VAL A 15 -1.89 -15.87 17.35
C VAL A 15 -0.72 -16.80 17.01
N VAL A 16 0.30 -16.24 16.37
CA VAL A 16 1.55 -16.99 16.13
C VAL A 16 2.25 -17.26 17.45
N THR A 17 2.67 -18.49 17.67
CA THR A 17 3.36 -18.93 18.91
C THR A 17 4.73 -19.49 18.60
N LEU A 18 5.69 -19.24 19.49
CA LEU A 18 7.07 -19.76 19.45
C LEU A 18 7.27 -20.66 20.67
N ASP A 19 7.47 -21.96 20.47
CA ASP A 19 7.51 -22.96 21.54
C ASP A 19 6.31 -22.82 22.51
N GLY A 20 5.11 -22.61 21.95
CA GLY A 20 3.87 -22.43 22.70
C GLY A 20 3.68 -21.05 23.37
N LYS A 21 4.60 -20.11 23.19
CA LYS A 21 4.47 -18.75 23.73
C LYS A 21 4.04 -17.78 22.63
N PRO A 22 3.02 -16.93 22.86
CA PRO A 22 2.54 -16.00 21.85
C PRO A 22 3.61 -14.99 21.44
N VAL A 23 3.75 -14.79 20.13
CA VAL A 23 4.50 -13.65 19.59
C VAL A 23 3.81 -12.37 20.04
N ARG A 24 4.62 -11.42 20.48
CA ARG A 24 4.12 -10.10 20.89
C ARG A 24 4.66 -9.02 19.97
N THR A 25 3.78 -8.08 19.68
CA THR A 25 4.14 -6.84 18.97
C THR A 25 5.15 -6.02 19.79
N PRO A 26 5.79 -5.01 19.20
CA PRO A 26 6.60 -4.03 19.95
C PRO A 26 5.84 -3.38 21.12
N GLY A 27 4.52 -3.16 20.96
CA GLY A 27 3.62 -2.68 22.02
C GLY A 27 3.22 -3.75 23.04
N ARG A 28 3.81 -4.96 22.97
CA ARG A 28 3.58 -6.10 23.86
C ARG A 28 2.18 -6.71 23.80
N ARG A 29 1.39 -6.41 22.76
CA ARG A 29 0.11 -7.08 22.50
C ARG A 29 0.37 -8.45 21.86
N PRO A 30 -0.48 -9.48 22.07
CA PRO A 30 -0.44 -10.69 21.27
C PRO A 30 -0.64 -10.34 19.79
N LEU A 31 0.14 -10.96 18.89
CA LEU A 31 -0.01 -10.76 17.44
C LEU A 31 -1.12 -11.68 16.92
N ALA A 32 -2.38 -11.28 17.17
CA ALA A 32 -3.56 -11.94 16.66
C ALA A 32 -3.87 -11.44 15.25
N LEU A 33 -4.15 -12.36 14.32
CA LEU A 33 -4.31 -12.04 12.90
C LEU A 33 -5.77 -12.23 12.47
N PRO A 34 -6.28 -11.41 11.54
CA PRO A 34 -7.70 -11.39 11.19
C PRO A 34 -8.14 -12.59 10.34
N SER A 35 -7.21 -13.27 9.66
CA SER A 35 -7.48 -14.41 8.78
C SER A 35 -6.48 -15.55 9.03
N ASP A 36 -6.89 -16.78 8.69
CA ASP A 36 -6.00 -17.95 8.75
C ASP A 36 -4.89 -17.85 7.70
N ALA A 37 -5.18 -17.28 6.53
CA ALA A 37 -4.20 -17.11 5.47
C ALA A 37 -3.06 -16.17 5.88
N LEU A 38 -3.39 -15.02 6.50
CA LEU A 38 -2.39 -14.10 7.00
C LEU A 38 -1.62 -14.70 8.20
N ALA A 39 -2.30 -15.45 9.07
CA ALA A 39 -1.65 -16.12 10.20
C ALA A 39 -0.59 -17.12 9.73
N GLU A 40 -0.92 -17.92 8.70
CA GLU A 40 0.03 -18.88 8.12
C GLU A 40 1.20 -18.16 7.42
N ALA A 41 0.93 -17.13 6.62
CA ALA A 41 1.99 -16.37 5.97
C ALA A 41 2.95 -15.71 6.97
N VAL A 42 2.44 -15.13 8.06
CA VAL A 42 3.27 -14.59 9.14
C VAL A 42 4.02 -15.69 9.86
N ALA A 43 3.40 -16.85 10.14
CA ALA A 43 4.09 -17.98 10.77
C ALA A 43 5.24 -18.51 9.89
N GLU A 44 5.08 -18.51 8.55
CA GLU A 44 6.16 -18.87 7.63
C GLU A 44 7.36 -17.90 7.73
N GLU A 45 7.12 -16.59 7.85
CA GLU A 45 8.21 -15.64 8.12
C GLU A 45 8.98 -16.02 9.40
N TRP A 46 8.27 -16.39 10.47
CA TRP A 46 8.91 -16.81 11.73
C TRP A 46 9.62 -18.16 11.63
N ARG A 47 9.13 -19.09 10.81
CA ARG A 47 9.81 -20.38 10.51
C ARG A 47 11.11 -20.17 9.72
N ALA A 48 11.07 -19.24 8.77
CA ALA A 48 12.19 -18.90 7.89
C ALA A 48 13.32 -18.12 8.59
N VAL A 49 13.11 -17.62 9.80
CA VAL A 49 14.17 -16.94 10.57
C VAL A 49 15.37 -17.86 10.75
N GLY A 50 16.55 -17.41 10.32
CA GLY A 50 17.82 -18.12 10.51
C GLY A 50 18.36 -18.00 11.95
N GLU A 51 19.64 -17.72 12.11
CA GLU A 51 20.27 -17.58 13.44
C GLU A 51 19.82 -16.32 14.19
N THR A 52 19.47 -15.27 13.48
CA THR A 52 19.07 -13.97 14.02
C THR A 52 17.82 -13.44 13.36
N ILE A 53 16.97 -12.77 14.14
CA ILE A 53 15.80 -12.07 13.61
C ILE A 53 16.29 -10.86 12.81
N ASP A 54 15.91 -10.80 11.54
CA ASP A 54 16.06 -9.62 10.69
C ASP A 54 14.66 -9.12 10.26
N PRO A 55 14.17 -8.00 10.81
CA PRO A 55 12.84 -7.47 10.46
C PRO A 55 12.64 -7.20 8.95
N ARG A 56 13.73 -6.99 8.20
CA ARG A 56 13.67 -6.75 6.74
C ARG A 56 13.24 -7.98 5.94
N THR A 57 13.37 -9.17 6.53
CA THR A 57 12.93 -10.44 5.95
C THR A 57 11.55 -10.87 6.45
N MET A 58 10.88 -10.03 7.24
CA MET A 58 9.60 -10.32 7.87
C MET A 58 8.58 -9.18 7.63
N PRO A 59 8.33 -8.82 6.36
CA PRO A 59 7.54 -7.64 6.03
C PRO A 59 6.06 -7.78 6.41
N LEU A 60 5.45 -8.98 6.30
CA LEU A 60 4.06 -9.21 6.70
C LEU A 60 3.91 -9.09 8.21
N THR A 61 4.85 -9.63 8.99
CA THR A 61 4.94 -9.41 10.45
C THR A 61 5.04 -7.91 10.75
N GLY A 62 5.81 -7.16 9.95
CA GLY A 62 5.96 -5.71 10.08
C GLY A 62 4.63 -4.97 9.91
N LEU A 63 3.87 -5.27 8.87
CA LEU A 63 2.54 -4.68 8.63
C LEU A 63 1.53 -5.09 9.70
N ALA A 64 1.53 -6.35 10.13
CA ALA A 64 0.66 -6.82 11.19
C ALA A 64 0.97 -6.13 12.54
N ASN A 65 2.24 -5.89 12.86
CA ASN A 65 2.64 -5.08 14.02
C ASN A 65 2.15 -3.63 13.88
N ALA A 66 2.25 -3.04 12.69
CA ALA A 66 1.77 -1.69 12.43
C ALA A 66 0.24 -1.59 12.62
N ALA A 67 -0.52 -2.56 12.13
CA ALA A 67 -1.95 -2.65 12.35
C ALA A 67 -2.28 -2.72 13.84
N THR A 68 -1.61 -3.61 14.58
CA THR A 68 -1.95 -3.92 15.99
C THR A 68 -1.53 -2.81 16.96
N ASP A 69 -0.45 -2.08 16.71
CA ASP A 69 0.10 -1.07 17.63
C ASP A 69 -0.19 0.37 17.18
N PRO A 70 0.58 1.01 16.25
CA PRO A 70 0.40 2.43 15.97
C PRO A 70 -0.93 2.75 15.30
N ILE A 71 -1.43 1.90 14.39
CA ILE A 71 -2.70 2.15 13.71
C ILE A 71 -3.86 1.98 14.67
N ALA A 72 -3.92 0.87 15.39
CA ALA A 72 -4.98 0.61 16.38
C ALA A 72 -5.03 1.63 17.53
N ASN A 73 -3.93 2.37 17.79
CA ASN A 73 -3.93 3.43 18.79
C ASN A 73 -4.64 4.72 18.29
N ASP A 74 -4.55 5.02 16.98
CA ASP A 74 -5.25 6.16 16.36
C ASP A 74 -5.56 5.85 14.89
N PRO A 75 -6.54 4.97 14.61
CA PRO A 75 -6.91 4.58 13.25
C PRO A 75 -7.44 5.75 12.44
N THR A 76 -8.16 6.67 13.09
CA THR A 76 -8.71 7.85 12.41
C THR A 76 -7.62 8.77 11.89
N GLN A 77 -6.61 9.06 12.69
CA GLN A 77 -5.48 9.89 12.26
C GLN A 77 -4.68 9.19 11.17
N PHE A 78 -4.49 7.86 11.27
CA PHE A 78 -3.78 7.11 10.24
C PHE A 78 -4.54 7.13 8.91
N ALA A 79 -5.85 6.86 8.95
CA ALA A 79 -6.71 6.93 7.77
C ALA A 79 -6.70 8.33 7.15
N ALA A 80 -6.73 9.40 7.95
CA ALA A 80 -6.66 10.78 7.46
C ALA A 80 -5.36 11.07 6.70
N ARG A 81 -4.22 10.53 7.16
CA ARG A 81 -2.93 10.68 6.45
C ARG A 81 -2.94 9.98 5.09
N LEU A 82 -3.55 8.82 4.98
CA LEU A 82 -3.71 8.15 3.68
C LEU A 82 -4.69 8.89 2.79
N ALA A 83 -5.81 9.36 3.35
CA ALA A 83 -6.81 10.11 2.60
C ALA A 83 -6.27 11.43 2.04
N ALA A 84 -5.27 12.04 2.69
CA ALA A 84 -4.62 13.26 2.22
C ALA A 84 -3.95 13.10 0.85
N TYR A 85 -3.58 11.88 0.43
CA TYR A 85 -3.12 11.63 -0.93
C TYR A 85 -4.20 11.96 -1.98
N GLY A 86 -5.48 11.93 -1.64
CA GLY A 86 -6.56 12.35 -2.52
C GLY A 86 -6.59 13.86 -2.79
N GLU A 87 -5.93 14.69 -1.98
CA GLU A 87 -5.82 16.14 -2.20
C GLU A 87 -4.79 16.49 -3.30
N SER A 88 -3.79 15.63 -3.50
CA SER A 88 -2.71 15.77 -4.47
C SER A 88 -2.42 14.46 -5.19
N ASP A 89 -3.47 13.75 -5.57
CA ASP A 89 -3.36 12.44 -6.23
C ASP A 89 -2.56 12.53 -7.53
N LEU A 90 -1.60 11.62 -7.71
CA LEU A 90 -0.75 11.52 -8.91
C LEU A 90 -1.57 11.64 -10.20
N LEU A 91 -2.72 10.98 -10.26
CA LEU A 91 -3.55 10.91 -11.47
C LEU A 91 -4.14 12.27 -11.88
N CYS A 92 -4.08 13.26 -11.01
CA CYS A 92 -4.59 14.60 -11.27
C CYS A 92 -3.55 15.56 -11.87
N TYR A 93 -2.26 15.16 -11.92
CA TYR A 93 -1.17 16.01 -12.41
C TYR A 93 -0.60 15.43 -13.70
N ARG A 94 -0.88 16.09 -14.83
CA ARG A 94 -0.52 15.62 -16.16
C ARG A 94 0.73 16.32 -16.66
N ALA A 95 1.51 15.61 -17.48
CA ALA A 95 2.59 16.23 -18.23
C ALA A 95 2.06 17.34 -19.16
N GLU A 96 2.83 18.43 -19.31
CA GLU A 96 2.53 19.48 -20.28
C GLU A 96 2.90 19.05 -21.72
N GLY A 97 3.71 18.01 -21.85
CA GLY A 97 4.21 17.41 -23.07
C GLY A 97 5.31 16.40 -22.78
N PRO A 98 5.82 15.69 -23.79
CA PRO A 98 5.39 15.72 -25.18
C PRO A 98 4.02 15.00 -25.39
N PRO A 99 3.34 15.22 -26.50
CA PRO A 99 2.00 14.64 -26.74
C PRO A 99 1.90 13.12 -26.49
N PRO A 100 2.87 12.26 -26.90
CA PRO A 100 2.75 10.82 -26.65
C PRO A 100 2.77 10.45 -25.16
N LEU A 101 3.46 11.22 -24.29
CA LEU A 101 3.42 11.01 -22.85
C LEU A 101 2.05 11.40 -22.28
N VAL A 102 1.51 12.56 -22.71
CA VAL A 102 0.17 13.02 -22.29
C VAL A 102 -0.91 12.00 -22.70
N GLU A 103 -0.82 11.45 -23.92
CA GLU A 103 -1.73 10.42 -24.40
C GLU A 103 -1.60 9.12 -23.57
N ARG A 104 -0.38 8.70 -23.22
CA ARG A 104 -0.12 7.51 -22.39
C ARG A 104 -0.70 7.69 -20.98
N GLN A 105 -0.48 8.85 -20.35
CA GLN A 105 -1.09 9.19 -19.07
C GLN A 105 -2.62 9.18 -19.16
N ALA A 106 -3.21 9.81 -20.16
CA ALA A 106 -4.66 9.85 -20.34
C ALA A 106 -5.24 8.44 -20.51
N ALA A 107 -4.64 7.62 -21.35
CA ALA A 107 -5.09 6.24 -21.59
C ALA A 107 -5.11 5.38 -20.32
N SER A 108 -4.15 5.58 -19.42
CA SER A 108 -4.04 4.81 -18.17
C SER A 108 -4.84 5.41 -17.01
N TRP A 109 -4.81 6.74 -16.86
CA TRP A 109 -5.31 7.40 -15.66
C TRP A 109 -6.77 7.83 -15.75
N ASP A 110 -7.26 8.19 -16.96
CA ASP A 110 -8.65 8.63 -17.12
C ASP A 110 -9.67 7.55 -16.77
N PRO A 111 -9.46 6.25 -17.11
CA PRO A 111 -10.34 5.18 -16.67
C PRO A 111 -10.41 5.05 -15.13
N LEU A 112 -9.28 5.19 -14.42
CA LEU A 112 -9.21 5.11 -12.96
C LEU A 112 -9.95 6.29 -12.31
N LEU A 113 -9.75 7.51 -12.82
CA LEU A 113 -10.51 8.67 -12.35
C LEU A 113 -12.01 8.55 -12.68
N ALA A 114 -12.38 7.97 -13.84
CA ALA A 114 -13.77 7.72 -14.19
C ALA A 114 -14.42 6.69 -13.27
N TRP A 115 -13.71 5.60 -12.96
CA TRP A 115 -14.14 4.62 -11.97
C TRP A 115 -14.36 5.27 -10.59
N ALA A 116 -13.39 6.05 -10.10
CA ALA A 116 -13.50 6.71 -8.80
C ALA A 116 -14.67 7.71 -8.75
N ARG A 117 -14.92 8.46 -9.86
CA ARG A 117 -16.10 9.34 -9.98
C ARG A 117 -17.40 8.56 -9.80
N GLY A 118 -17.54 7.45 -10.50
CA GLY A 118 -18.75 6.60 -10.41
C GLY A 118 -18.89 5.90 -9.06
N ARG A 119 -17.77 5.46 -8.48
CA ARG A 119 -17.77 4.64 -7.25
C ARG A 119 -18.01 5.46 -5.99
N TYR A 120 -17.46 6.67 -5.94
CA TYR A 120 -17.48 7.53 -4.74
C TYR A 120 -18.32 8.81 -4.95
N ASP A 121 -18.91 9.00 -6.11
CA ASP A 121 -19.66 10.21 -6.49
C ASP A 121 -18.82 11.48 -6.27
N VAL A 122 -17.61 11.50 -6.80
CA VAL A 122 -16.62 12.56 -6.68
C VAL A 122 -16.30 13.19 -8.03
N THR A 123 -15.69 14.37 -8.00
CA THR A 123 -15.13 15.04 -9.19
C THR A 123 -13.68 15.41 -8.92
N PHE A 124 -12.83 15.32 -9.96
CA PHE A 124 -11.41 15.66 -9.82
C PHE A 124 -11.07 16.89 -10.64
N ALA A 125 -10.32 17.81 -10.02
CA ALA A 125 -9.62 18.86 -10.72
C ALA A 125 -8.31 18.27 -11.28
N VAL A 126 -8.23 18.13 -12.61
CA VAL A 126 -7.04 17.64 -13.32
C VAL A 126 -6.31 18.85 -13.90
N THR A 127 -4.99 18.91 -13.74
CA THR A 127 -4.15 20.00 -14.23
C THR A 127 -2.97 19.48 -15.03
N ALA A 128 -2.39 20.31 -15.87
CA ALA A 128 -1.09 20.06 -16.49
C ALA A 128 -0.01 20.82 -15.70
N GLY A 129 1.18 20.21 -15.61
CA GLY A 129 2.30 20.73 -14.84
C GLY A 129 2.23 20.37 -13.35
N VAL A 130 3.14 20.99 -12.56
CA VAL A 130 3.40 20.64 -11.15
C VAL A 130 2.73 21.59 -10.15
N MET A 131 2.02 22.60 -10.62
CA MET A 131 1.38 23.57 -9.73
C MET A 131 0.18 22.94 -9.02
N HIS A 132 0.17 23.04 -7.70
CA HIS A 132 -0.92 22.50 -6.90
C HIS A 132 -2.27 23.15 -7.27
N VAL A 133 -3.28 22.29 -7.48
CA VAL A 133 -4.66 22.67 -7.67
C VAL A 133 -5.51 21.97 -6.62
N ALA A 134 -6.22 22.74 -5.81
CA ALA A 134 -7.05 22.20 -4.74
C ALA A 134 -8.18 21.32 -5.32
N GLN A 135 -8.36 20.15 -4.75
CA GLN A 135 -9.48 19.29 -5.07
C GLN A 135 -10.78 19.84 -4.43
N PRO A 136 -11.97 19.57 -5.03
CA PRO A 136 -13.24 19.95 -4.44
C PRO A 136 -13.37 19.38 -3.01
N ALA A 137 -13.81 20.20 -2.05
CA ALA A 137 -13.93 19.78 -0.65
C ALA A 137 -14.83 18.54 -0.48
N ALA A 138 -15.88 18.42 -1.28
CA ALA A 138 -16.75 17.24 -1.28
C ALA A 138 -16.02 15.97 -1.73
N THR A 139 -15.11 16.07 -2.70
CA THR A 139 -14.25 14.95 -3.15
C THR A 139 -13.34 14.50 -2.02
N VAL A 140 -12.61 15.44 -1.39
CA VAL A 140 -11.72 15.13 -0.28
C VAL A 140 -12.48 14.47 0.87
N ALA A 141 -13.64 14.99 1.24
CA ALA A 141 -14.47 14.43 2.31
C ALA A 141 -14.92 12.98 1.99
N ARG A 142 -15.43 12.71 0.79
CA ARG A 142 -15.90 11.37 0.40
C ARG A 142 -14.77 10.34 0.28
N LEU A 143 -13.62 10.74 -0.24
CA LEU A 143 -12.44 9.88 -0.27
C LEU A 143 -11.93 9.60 1.15
N HIS A 144 -11.96 10.58 2.04
CA HIS A 144 -11.64 10.38 3.45
C HIS A 144 -12.60 9.37 4.12
N GLU A 145 -13.92 9.51 3.92
CA GLU A 145 -14.91 8.56 4.41
C GLU A 145 -14.66 7.14 3.91
N ALA A 146 -14.28 6.99 2.64
CA ALA A 146 -13.96 5.71 2.05
C ALA A 146 -12.76 5.02 2.70
N VAL A 147 -11.74 5.79 3.11
CA VAL A 147 -10.54 5.26 3.78
C VAL A 147 -10.82 4.95 5.25
N VAL A 148 -11.52 5.81 5.97
CA VAL A 148 -11.88 5.62 7.39
C VAL A 148 -12.76 4.37 7.61
N ALA A 149 -13.48 3.95 6.58
CA ALA A 149 -14.29 2.72 6.63
C ALA A 149 -13.47 1.42 6.67
N TYR A 150 -12.16 1.46 6.44
CA TYR A 150 -11.29 0.28 6.53
C TYR A 150 -10.82 0.02 7.96
N ASP A 151 -10.69 -1.27 8.29
CA ASP A 151 -10.08 -1.71 9.54
C ASP A 151 -8.55 -1.48 9.55
N ASP A 152 -7.95 -1.64 10.72
CA ASP A 152 -6.53 -1.38 10.96
C ASP A 152 -5.60 -2.20 10.06
N PHE A 153 -5.96 -3.46 9.77
CA PHE A 153 -5.18 -4.34 8.91
C PHE A 153 -5.27 -3.92 7.44
N ARG A 154 -6.46 -3.56 6.96
CA ARG A 154 -6.63 -3.00 5.61
C ARG A 154 -5.90 -1.68 5.46
N LEU A 155 -5.92 -0.81 6.46
CA LEU A 155 -5.14 0.43 6.48
C LEU A 155 -3.63 0.16 6.42
N ALA A 156 -3.14 -0.86 7.16
CA ALA A 156 -1.73 -1.22 7.14
C ALA A 156 -1.27 -1.69 5.75
N GLY A 157 -2.04 -2.57 5.09
CA GLY A 157 -1.71 -3.06 3.74
C GLY A 157 -1.87 -1.98 2.66
N LEU A 158 -2.86 -1.09 2.81
CA LEU A 158 -3.10 0.02 1.88
C LEU A 158 -2.00 1.07 1.93
N SER A 159 -1.35 1.25 3.09
CA SER A 159 -0.34 2.28 3.30
C SER A 159 0.82 2.22 2.29
N PRO A 160 1.57 1.11 2.14
CA PRO A 160 2.65 1.05 1.14
C PRO A 160 2.12 1.21 -0.29
N VAL A 161 0.92 0.73 -0.60
CA VAL A 161 0.32 0.89 -1.93
C VAL A 161 0.13 2.37 -2.26
N VAL A 162 -0.54 3.12 -1.39
CA VAL A 162 -0.83 4.55 -1.61
C VAL A 162 0.44 5.40 -1.59
N THR A 163 1.32 5.16 -0.62
CA THR A 163 2.52 5.99 -0.46
C THR A 163 3.53 5.79 -1.58
N LEU A 164 3.68 4.56 -2.10
CA LEU A 164 4.63 4.26 -3.16
C LEU A 164 4.12 4.62 -4.55
N THR A 165 2.80 4.57 -4.76
CA THR A 165 2.17 5.01 -6.03
C THR A 165 1.91 6.52 -6.07
N GLY A 166 1.89 7.19 -4.90
CA GLY A 166 1.50 8.59 -4.83
C GLY A 166 0.01 8.83 -5.15
N SER A 167 -0.83 7.79 -5.16
CA SER A 167 -2.22 7.87 -5.56
C SER A 167 -3.14 7.10 -4.63
N LEU A 168 -4.07 7.80 -4.02
CA LEU A 168 -5.16 7.19 -3.27
C LEU A 168 -6.13 6.45 -4.20
N VAL A 169 -6.37 6.99 -5.40
CA VAL A 169 -7.27 6.38 -6.39
C VAL A 169 -6.76 5.02 -6.83
N ILE A 170 -5.45 4.88 -7.12
CA ILE A 170 -4.82 3.58 -7.44
C ILE A 170 -5.00 2.61 -6.25
N GLY A 171 -4.70 3.05 -5.03
CA GLY A 171 -4.86 2.22 -3.84
C GLY A 171 -6.29 1.73 -3.64
N LEU A 172 -7.26 2.62 -3.79
CA LEU A 172 -8.68 2.27 -3.69
C LEU A 172 -9.15 1.36 -4.82
N ALA A 173 -8.68 1.57 -6.06
CA ALA A 173 -9.00 0.71 -7.20
C ALA A 173 -8.46 -0.71 -6.99
N LEU A 174 -7.23 -0.84 -6.50
CA LEU A 174 -6.60 -2.12 -6.21
C LEU A 174 -7.35 -2.89 -5.11
N ILE A 175 -7.63 -2.27 -3.96
CA ILE A 175 -8.32 -2.96 -2.85
C ILE A 175 -9.78 -3.32 -3.19
N LYS A 176 -10.38 -2.66 -4.18
CA LYS A 176 -11.71 -2.99 -4.71
C LYS A 176 -11.68 -4.01 -5.85
N GLY A 177 -10.50 -4.44 -6.30
CA GLY A 177 -10.36 -5.40 -7.40
C GLY A 177 -10.69 -4.81 -8.79
N GLU A 178 -10.70 -3.49 -8.92
CA GLU A 178 -10.90 -2.83 -10.22
C GLU A 178 -9.68 -3.00 -11.13
N ILE A 179 -8.50 -2.98 -10.53
CA ILE A 179 -7.22 -3.24 -11.21
C ILE A 179 -6.40 -4.24 -10.41
N ASP A 180 -5.53 -4.97 -11.09
CA ASP A 180 -4.55 -5.84 -10.46
C ASP A 180 -3.27 -5.09 -10.06
N ALA A 181 -2.35 -5.80 -9.41
CA ALA A 181 -1.11 -5.23 -8.90
C ALA A 181 -0.19 -4.71 -10.02
N ASP A 182 -0.15 -5.39 -11.17
CA ASP A 182 0.71 -5.00 -12.27
C ASP A 182 0.18 -3.76 -12.96
N ALA A 183 -1.13 -3.68 -13.19
CA ALA A 183 -1.78 -2.48 -13.73
C ALA A 183 -1.64 -1.28 -12.78
N ALA A 184 -1.77 -1.48 -11.46
CA ALA A 184 -1.59 -0.43 -10.46
C ALA A 184 -0.15 0.13 -10.48
N TRP A 185 0.85 -0.75 -10.52
CA TRP A 185 2.25 -0.36 -10.59
C TRP A 185 2.60 0.32 -11.91
N ALA A 186 2.12 -0.20 -13.03
CA ALA A 186 2.33 0.39 -14.36
C ALA A 186 1.70 1.79 -14.45
N ALA A 187 0.48 1.98 -13.91
CA ALA A 187 -0.15 3.29 -13.88
C ALA A 187 0.65 4.32 -13.07
N ALA A 188 1.21 3.90 -11.92
CA ALA A 188 2.04 4.78 -11.10
C ALA A 188 3.39 5.12 -11.73
N GLY A 189 3.95 4.23 -12.57
CA GLY A 189 5.30 4.34 -13.13
C GLY A 189 5.40 4.98 -14.51
N ILE A 190 4.32 5.52 -15.09
CA ILE A 190 4.29 5.99 -16.49
C ILE A 190 5.40 7.01 -16.80
N ASP A 191 5.62 7.97 -15.92
CA ASP A 191 6.60 9.04 -16.14
C ASP A 191 8.04 8.51 -16.01
N GLU A 192 8.27 7.58 -15.08
CA GLU A 192 9.55 6.90 -14.93
C GLU A 192 9.84 6.02 -16.15
N ASP A 193 8.86 5.23 -16.62
CA ASP A 193 8.99 4.38 -17.80
C ASP A 193 9.27 5.22 -19.06
N TRP A 194 8.56 6.32 -19.23
CA TRP A 194 8.83 7.27 -20.31
C TRP A 194 10.25 7.82 -20.25
N SER A 195 10.72 8.18 -19.04
CA SER A 195 12.07 8.71 -18.86
C SER A 195 13.13 7.67 -19.25
N VAL A 196 12.94 6.41 -18.85
CA VAL A 196 13.83 5.30 -19.22
C VAL A 196 13.84 5.06 -20.73
N GLU A 197 12.68 5.09 -21.39
CA GLU A 197 12.57 4.93 -22.84
C GLU A 197 13.31 6.04 -23.61
N MET A 198 13.27 7.29 -23.13
CA MET A 198 13.85 8.44 -23.83
C MET A 198 15.34 8.62 -23.57
N TRP A 199 15.79 8.37 -22.34
CA TRP A 199 17.15 8.73 -21.91
C TRP A 199 17.98 7.53 -21.43
N GLY A 200 17.43 6.35 -21.43
CA GLY A 200 18.07 5.15 -20.93
C GLY A 200 17.91 4.95 -19.42
N GLU A 201 18.29 3.79 -18.96
CA GLU A 201 18.14 3.37 -17.57
C GLU A 201 19.31 3.90 -16.72
N ASP A 202 19.02 4.55 -15.63
CA ASP A 202 19.97 4.81 -14.54
C ASP A 202 19.93 3.64 -13.55
N TRP A 203 21.10 3.01 -13.31
CA TRP A 203 21.16 1.80 -12.49
C TRP A 203 20.74 2.04 -11.02
N GLN A 204 21.02 3.25 -10.44
CA GLN A 204 20.62 3.57 -9.07
C GLN A 204 19.10 3.77 -8.98
N ALA A 205 18.52 4.44 -9.98
CA ALA A 205 17.08 4.61 -10.07
C ALA A 205 16.38 3.26 -10.24
N ALA A 206 16.91 2.36 -11.08
CA ALA A 206 16.38 1.01 -11.28
C ALA A 206 16.43 0.17 -10.00
N GLU A 207 17.53 0.20 -9.24
CA GLU A 207 17.66 -0.50 -7.96
C GLU A 207 16.63 0.02 -6.94
N LEU A 208 16.50 1.34 -6.82
CA LEU A 208 15.49 1.95 -5.93
C LEU A 208 14.06 1.58 -6.34
N ARG A 209 13.77 1.59 -7.65
CA ARG A 209 12.48 1.18 -8.19
C ARG A 209 12.16 -0.28 -7.88
N ALA A 210 13.16 -1.18 -8.00
CA ALA A 210 13.00 -2.58 -7.64
C ALA A 210 12.68 -2.77 -6.14
N LEU A 211 13.34 -2.00 -5.26
CA LEU A 211 13.03 -2.02 -3.83
C LEU A 211 11.60 -1.52 -3.54
N LYS A 212 11.20 -0.41 -4.16
CA LYS A 212 9.83 0.13 -4.04
C LYS A 212 8.79 -0.87 -4.57
N ARG A 213 9.08 -1.54 -5.72
CA ARG A 213 8.19 -2.57 -6.27
C ARG A 213 8.01 -3.74 -5.33
N LYS A 214 9.08 -4.18 -4.66
CA LYS A 214 9.03 -5.24 -3.66
C LYS A 214 8.16 -4.82 -2.47
N GLU A 215 8.37 -3.62 -1.94
CA GLU A 215 7.58 -3.08 -0.81
C GLU A 215 6.10 -2.91 -1.17
N PHE A 216 5.81 -2.38 -2.37
CA PHE A 216 4.45 -2.33 -2.91
C PHE A 216 3.82 -3.73 -2.96
N GLY A 217 4.56 -4.73 -3.48
CA GLY A 217 4.13 -6.12 -3.56
C GLY A 217 3.77 -6.72 -2.20
N VAL A 218 4.51 -6.38 -1.15
CA VAL A 218 4.17 -6.78 0.23
C VAL A 218 2.82 -6.22 0.66
N GLY A 219 2.53 -4.94 0.37
CA GLY A 219 1.23 -4.35 0.67
C GLY A 219 0.09 -5.05 -0.05
N VAL A 220 0.28 -5.37 -1.33
CA VAL A 220 -0.69 -6.11 -2.14
C VAL A 220 -0.92 -7.52 -1.61
N GLU A 221 0.15 -8.26 -1.32
CA GLU A 221 0.09 -9.60 -0.73
C GLU A 221 -0.67 -9.58 0.60
N PHE A 222 -0.31 -8.63 1.48
CA PHE A 222 -0.97 -8.48 2.78
C PHE A 222 -2.48 -8.24 2.63
N LEU A 223 -2.90 -7.37 1.70
CA LEU A 223 -4.31 -7.12 1.41
C LEU A 223 -5.02 -8.36 0.85
N GLY A 224 -4.35 -9.15 0.02
CA GLY A 224 -4.88 -10.38 -0.55
C GLY A 224 -5.06 -11.52 0.46
N LEU A 225 -4.41 -11.44 1.62
CA LEU A 225 -4.48 -12.42 2.71
C LEU A 225 -5.54 -12.05 3.77
N LEU A 226 -6.21 -10.89 3.66
CA LEU A 226 -7.27 -10.43 4.58
C LEU A 226 -8.65 -10.96 4.17
#